data_731d060733f191694cbc386b8257b559
#
_entry.id   731d060733f191694cbc386b8257b559
#
_cell.length_a   1.000
_cell.length_b   1.000
_cell.length_c   1.000
_cell.angle_alpha   90.00
_cell.angle_beta   90.00
_cell.angle_gamma   90.00
#
_symmetry.space_group_name_H-M   'P 1'
#
loop_
_entity.id
_entity.type
_entity.pdbx_description
1 polymer ?
#
loop_
_entity_poly.entity_id
_entity_poly.type
_entity_poly.pdbx_seq_one_letter_code
_entity_poly.pdbx_strand_id
1 'polypeptide(L)'
;MKALYGQQNSPGEEMTFVFQERENLPPTRDHDVKVQVRACALSWMDTKLLSEIKLKKELVPVGREISGVVLEVGSKVTFFQPDDEVVGILPLDSEESGVCEVILVHEHYLVHKPQKVCWAEAAGTLRDGLRAYTALHYLSQVSPGTSVLVLDGASPFGTIAIQLAQHRGAKVISTAHSLEDKQYLERLRPTGARVVDVSHGKMDVAESCLEETGGLGVDIVLDAGVRLYSAEDEPTSKSQLLPHKHDIITLLGVGGHWITMENNLQLDPPDSHSLFLKGATVSFLNDEIWNLSSVQQGKYLDIL
;
A
#
# COMPACT_ATOMS: atom_id res chain seq x y z
N MET A 1 12.85 -28.49 -0.97
CA MET A 1 12.22 -27.23 -0.55
C MET A 1 11.19 -26.84 -1.60
N LYS A 2 9.99 -26.48 -1.17
CA LYS A 2 8.88 -26.15 -2.05
C LYS A 2 8.69 -24.65 -2.18
N ALA A 3 8.41 -24.17 -3.39
CA ALA A 3 8.06 -22.78 -3.66
C ALA A 3 6.90 -22.71 -4.64
N LEU A 4 6.01 -21.73 -4.47
CA LEU A 4 4.82 -21.52 -5.31
C LEU A 4 5.13 -20.51 -6.41
N TYR A 5 4.77 -20.86 -7.64
CA TYR A 5 4.89 -19.97 -8.80
C TYR A 5 3.57 -19.88 -9.53
N GLY A 6 3.30 -18.71 -10.11
CA GLY A 6 2.24 -18.53 -11.07
C GLY A 6 2.72 -18.93 -12.47
N GLN A 7 1.87 -19.61 -13.24
CA GLN A 7 2.12 -20.01 -14.63
C GLN A 7 0.95 -19.55 -15.50
N GLN A 8 1.27 -18.89 -16.61
CA GLN A 8 0.32 -18.52 -17.63
C GLN A 8 0.74 -19.17 -18.95
N ASN A 9 -0.06 -20.10 -19.47
CA ASN A 9 0.30 -20.85 -20.68
C ASN A 9 0.11 -20.02 -21.95
N SER A 10 -0.86 -19.08 -21.96
CA SER A 10 -1.15 -18.20 -23.11
C SER A 10 -1.62 -16.83 -22.63
N PRO A 11 -1.34 -15.73 -23.38
CA PRO A 11 -1.85 -14.40 -23.04
C PRO A 11 -3.39 -14.40 -23.02
N GLY A 12 -3.98 -14.07 -21.86
CA GLY A 12 -5.43 -14.02 -21.67
C GLY A 12 -6.04 -15.26 -21.02
N GLU A 13 -5.28 -16.33 -20.79
CA GLU A 13 -5.73 -17.46 -19.96
C GLU A 13 -5.62 -17.14 -18.47
N GLU A 14 -6.49 -17.79 -17.68
CA GLU A 14 -6.39 -17.72 -16.23
C GLU A 14 -5.05 -18.25 -15.74
N MET A 15 -4.50 -17.57 -14.74
CA MET A 15 -3.25 -17.99 -14.12
C MET A 15 -3.46 -19.25 -13.30
N THR A 16 -2.59 -20.23 -13.50
CA THR A 16 -2.50 -21.43 -12.67
C THR A 16 -1.33 -21.32 -11.72
N PHE A 17 -1.42 -22.00 -10.56
CA PHE A 17 -0.35 -22.02 -9.58
C PHE A 17 0.29 -23.39 -9.54
N VAL A 18 1.63 -23.42 -9.59
CA VAL A 18 2.41 -24.65 -9.59
C VAL A 18 3.45 -24.63 -8.46
N PHE A 19 3.58 -25.76 -7.77
CA PHE A 19 4.69 -25.94 -6.83
C PHE A 19 5.93 -26.43 -7.56
N GLN A 20 7.04 -25.74 -7.31
CA GLN A 20 8.35 -26.23 -7.73
C GLN A 20 9.10 -26.76 -6.52
N GLU A 21 9.72 -27.93 -6.67
CA GLU A 21 10.60 -28.52 -5.67
C GLU A 21 12.06 -28.29 -6.08
N ARG A 22 12.86 -27.73 -5.18
CA ARG A 22 14.31 -27.64 -5.31
C ARG A 22 14.97 -28.51 -4.25
N GLU A 23 15.91 -29.34 -4.64
CA GLU A 23 16.64 -30.19 -3.68
C GLU A 23 17.56 -29.37 -2.80
N ASN A 24 18.26 -28.39 -3.37
CA ASN A 24 19.18 -27.51 -2.65
C ASN A 24 19.08 -26.06 -3.11
N LEU A 25 19.24 -25.12 -2.18
CA LEU A 25 19.49 -23.72 -2.50
C LEU A 25 20.95 -23.53 -2.94
N PRO A 26 21.23 -22.51 -3.76
CA PRO A 26 22.58 -22.06 -4.00
C PRO A 26 23.32 -21.79 -2.68
N PRO A 27 24.64 -21.89 -2.64
CA PRO A 27 25.41 -21.51 -1.46
C PRO A 27 25.22 -20.01 -1.17
N THR A 28 25.09 -19.66 0.11
CA THR A 28 24.98 -18.29 0.58
C THR A 28 26.25 -17.52 0.23
N ARG A 29 26.14 -16.44 -0.53
CA ARG A 29 27.27 -15.65 -1.04
C ARG A 29 27.26 -14.26 -0.43
N ASP A 30 28.41 -13.66 -0.32
CA ASP A 30 28.66 -12.25 0.01
C ASP A 30 27.61 -11.59 0.93
N HIS A 31 26.62 -10.94 0.35
CA HIS A 31 25.54 -10.20 1.03
C HIS A 31 24.21 -10.96 1.11
N ASP A 32 24.21 -12.25 0.77
CA ASP A 32 22.99 -13.07 0.83
C ASP A 32 22.68 -13.47 2.27
N VAL A 33 21.40 -13.46 2.59
CA VAL A 33 20.83 -13.96 3.83
C VAL A 33 19.89 -15.11 3.48
N LYS A 34 20.13 -16.29 4.08
CA LYS A 34 19.24 -17.44 3.95
C LYS A 34 18.17 -17.37 5.01
N VAL A 35 16.91 -17.25 4.59
CA VAL A 35 15.76 -17.03 5.48
C VAL A 35 14.81 -18.23 5.41
N GLN A 36 14.46 -18.79 6.56
CA GLN A 36 13.32 -19.69 6.70
C GLN A 36 12.05 -18.85 6.77
N VAL A 37 11.24 -18.90 5.74
CA VAL A 37 10.00 -18.12 5.69
C VAL A 37 8.97 -18.69 6.67
N ARG A 38 8.38 -17.81 7.46
CA ARG A 38 7.32 -18.12 8.44
C ARG A 38 5.96 -17.63 7.98
N ALA A 39 5.91 -16.50 7.29
CA ALA A 39 4.72 -15.99 6.64
C ALA A 39 5.10 -15.18 5.39
N CYS A 40 4.20 -15.18 4.43
CA CYS A 40 4.29 -14.37 3.22
C CYS A 40 2.90 -13.76 2.95
N ALA A 41 2.84 -12.45 2.70
CA ALA A 41 1.61 -11.82 2.29
C ALA A 41 1.37 -12.02 0.79
N LEU A 42 0.11 -12.20 0.44
CA LEU A 42 -0.36 -12.26 -0.93
C LEU A 42 -1.23 -11.05 -1.23
N SER A 43 -1.07 -10.50 -2.40
CA SER A 43 -1.85 -9.36 -2.85
C SER A 43 -2.35 -9.53 -4.28
N TRP A 44 -3.30 -8.69 -4.67
CA TRP A 44 -3.78 -8.66 -6.05
C TRP A 44 -2.67 -8.33 -7.07
N MET A 45 -1.58 -7.69 -6.61
CA MET A 45 -0.40 -7.41 -7.42
C MET A 45 0.29 -8.69 -7.91
N ASP A 46 0.27 -9.76 -7.12
CA ASP A 46 0.84 -11.04 -7.53
C ASP A 46 0.15 -11.62 -8.78
N THR A 47 -1.12 -11.28 -8.97
CA THR A 47 -1.89 -11.65 -10.16
C THR A 47 -1.84 -10.60 -11.27
N LYS A 48 -1.85 -9.31 -10.93
CA LYS A 48 -1.82 -8.19 -11.89
C LYS A 48 -0.48 -8.08 -12.61
N LEU A 49 0.63 -8.28 -11.90
CA LEU A 49 1.97 -8.26 -12.49
C LEU A 49 2.11 -9.24 -13.66
N LEU A 50 1.46 -10.40 -13.56
CA LEU A 50 1.46 -11.39 -14.63
C LEU A 50 0.65 -10.96 -15.86
N SER A 51 -0.47 -10.28 -15.63
CA SER A 51 -1.37 -9.87 -16.72
C SER A 51 -0.93 -8.60 -17.43
N GLU A 52 -0.34 -7.63 -16.72
CA GLU A 52 -0.02 -6.30 -17.25
C GLU A 52 1.44 -6.16 -17.68
N ILE A 53 2.37 -6.66 -16.87
CA ILE A 53 3.78 -6.68 -17.23
C ILE A 53 4.02 -7.95 -18.05
N LYS A 54 3.79 -7.97 -19.33
CA LYS A 54 4.05 -9.04 -20.28
C LYS A 54 5.45 -9.66 -20.06
N LEU A 55 5.68 -10.18 -18.87
CA LEU A 55 6.89 -10.90 -18.53
C LEU A 55 6.89 -12.16 -19.37
N LYS A 56 7.84 -12.27 -20.28
CA LYS A 56 8.10 -13.49 -21.09
C LYS A 56 8.71 -14.60 -20.23
N LYS A 57 8.25 -14.75 -18.97
CA LYS A 57 8.70 -15.81 -18.06
C LYS A 57 7.62 -16.89 -18.00
N GLU A 58 7.99 -18.13 -18.17
CA GLU A 58 7.09 -19.27 -18.02
C GLU A 58 6.56 -19.40 -16.58
N LEU A 59 7.36 -18.99 -15.62
CA LEU A 59 7.04 -19.03 -14.19
C LEU A 59 7.29 -17.66 -13.57
N VAL A 60 6.34 -17.19 -12.79
CA VAL A 60 6.42 -15.91 -12.09
C VAL A 60 6.36 -16.14 -10.59
N PRO A 61 7.31 -15.59 -9.81
CA PRO A 61 7.32 -15.70 -8.37
C PRO A 61 6.05 -15.13 -7.75
N VAL A 62 5.52 -15.78 -6.72
CA VAL A 62 4.30 -15.38 -6.00
C VAL A 62 4.66 -14.97 -4.57
N GLY A 63 4.07 -13.86 -4.14
CA GLY A 63 4.32 -13.32 -2.80
C GLY A 63 5.68 -12.65 -2.69
N ARG A 64 5.70 -11.48 -2.07
CA ARG A 64 6.91 -10.65 -1.99
C ARG A 64 7.18 -10.10 -0.61
N GLU A 65 6.16 -9.91 0.18
CA GLU A 65 6.26 -9.45 1.55
C GLU A 65 6.42 -10.66 2.47
N ILE A 66 7.63 -10.85 3.01
CA ILE A 66 7.99 -12.03 3.80
C ILE A 66 8.35 -11.67 5.24
N SER A 67 8.15 -12.62 6.13
CA SER A 67 8.74 -12.63 7.46
C SER A 67 9.31 -14.01 7.77
N GLY A 68 10.43 -14.07 8.48
CA GLY A 68 11.10 -15.33 8.74
C GLY A 68 12.28 -15.23 9.68
N VAL A 69 13.01 -16.34 9.79
CA VAL A 69 14.17 -16.48 10.65
C VAL A 69 15.41 -16.69 9.79
N VAL A 70 16.48 -15.98 10.10
CA VAL A 70 17.77 -16.13 9.43
C VAL A 70 18.39 -17.48 9.80
N LEU A 71 18.71 -18.28 8.80
CA LEU A 71 19.38 -19.57 8.97
C LEU A 71 20.90 -19.45 8.79
N GLU A 72 21.33 -18.64 7.83
CA GLU A 72 22.73 -18.51 7.43
C GLU A 72 22.94 -17.14 6.77
N VAL A 73 24.12 -16.56 6.92
CA VAL A 73 24.49 -15.26 6.33
C VAL A 73 25.76 -15.38 5.52
N GLY A 74 25.86 -14.59 4.46
CA GLY A 74 27.03 -14.49 3.61
C GLY A 74 28.17 -13.75 4.31
N SER A 75 29.38 -13.91 3.76
CA SER A 75 30.64 -13.42 4.39
C SER A 75 30.73 -11.90 4.54
N LYS A 76 29.91 -11.12 3.81
CA LYS A 76 29.90 -9.66 3.86
C LYS A 76 28.66 -9.08 4.55
N VAL A 77 27.74 -9.93 4.99
CA VAL A 77 26.56 -9.49 5.75
C VAL A 77 27.00 -8.94 7.11
N THR A 78 26.54 -7.76 7.46
CA THR A 78 26.90 -7.07 8.70
C THR A 78 25.72 -6.77 9.62
N PHE A 79 24.49 -6.78 9.09
CA PHE A 79 23.30 -6.38 9.83
C PHE A 79 22.57 -7.55 10.48
N PHE A 80 22.83 -8.78 10.06
CA PHE A 80 22.08 -9.96 10.49
C PHE A 80 23.02 -11.08 10.92
N GLN A 81 22.49 -11.93 11.79
CA GLN A 81 23.13 -13.18 12.23
C GLN A 81 22.10 -14.31 12.24
N PRO A 82 22.51 -15.58 12.25
CA PRO A 82 21.61 -16.71 12.44
C PRO A 82 20.70 -16.52 13.66
N ASP A 83 19.46 -16.98 13.56
CA ASP A 83 18.38 -16.86 14.51
C ASP A 83 17.72 -15.46 14.63
N ASP A 84 18.19 -14.45 13.90
CA ASP A 84 17.50 -13.17 13.82
C ASP A 84 16.12 -13.31 13.17
N GLU A 85 15.13 -12.65 13.75
CA GLU A 85 13.80 -12.51 13.17
C GLU A 85 13.77 -11.33 12.21
N VAL A 86 13.39 -11.58 10.95
CA VAL A 86 13.44 -10.58 9.88
C VAL A 86 12.13 -10.47 9.13
N VAL A 87 11.92 -9.29 8.53
CA VAL A 87 10.87 -9.02 7.55
C VAL A 87 11.48 -8.33 6.34
N GLY A 88 10.86 -8.49 5.18
CA GLY A 88 11.37 -7.86 3.97
C GLY A 88 10.42 -7.91 2.80
N ILE A 89 10.77 -7.15 1.76
CA ILE A 89 10.06 -7.10 0.50
C ILE A 89 10.99 -7.52 -0.62
N LEU A 90 10.62 -8.58 -1.33
CA LEU A 90 11.37 -9.05 -2.49
C LEU A 90 11.18 -8.05 -3.65
N PRO A 91 12.24 -7.72 -4.40
CA PRO A 91 12.15 -6.83 -5.55
C PRO A 91 11.28 -7.44 -6.66
N LEU A 92 10.76 -6.58 -7.56
CA LEU A 92 9.89 -6.99 -8.67
C LEU A 92 10.59 -7.94 -9.66
N ASP A 93 11.89 -7.81 -9.81
CA ASP A 93 12.72 -8.62 -10.68
C ASP A 93 13.28 -9.89 -9.98
N SER A 94 12.90 -10.11 -8.71
CA SER A 94 13.27 -11.34 -8.00
C SER A 94 12.83 -12.59 -8.79
N GLU A 95 13.68 -13.57 -8.83
CA GLU A 95 13.37 -14.91 -9.36
C GLU A 95 12.84 -15.85 -8.28
N GLU A 96 12.96 -15.44 -7.03
CA GLU A 96 12.55 -16.22 -5.87
C GLU A 96 11.13 -15.84 -5.44
N SER A 97 10.34 -16.87 -5.18
CA SER A 97 8.99 -16.73 -4.60
C SER A 97 9.07 -16.53 -3.09
N GLY A 98 8.33 -15.56 -2.56
CA GLY A 98 8.17 -15.40 -1.11
C GLY A 98 7.32 -16.51 -0.47
N VAL A 99 6.49 -17.19 -1.27
CA VAL A 99 5.73 -18.37 -0.82
C VAL A 99 6.61 -19.62 -0.97
N CYS A 100 7.56 -19.76 -0.10
CA CYS A 100 8.52 -20.86 -0.08
C CYS A 100 8.89 -21.26 1.36
N GLU A 101 9.56 -22.38 1.50
CA GLU A 101 10.05 -22.84 2.82
C GLU A 101 11.33 -22.08 3.24
N VAL A 102 12.25 -21.90 2.31
CA VAL A 102 13.53 -21.22 2.52
C VAL A 102 13.90 -20.44 1.27
N ILE A 103 14.42 -19.21 1.46
CA ILE A 103 14.79 -18.30 0.39
C ILE A 103 16.17 -17.69 0.64
N LEU A 104 16.86 -17.31 -0.43
CA LEU A 104 18.03 -16.44 -0.39
C LEU A 104 17.60 -15.02 -0.74
N VAL A 105 17.91 -14.07 0.14
CA VAL A 105 17.56 -12.66 -0.02
C VAL A 105 18.78 -11.81 0.26
N HIS A 106 19.02 -10.80 -0.54
CA HIS A 106 20.09 -9.83 -0.28
C HIS A 106 19.76 -9.02 0.99
N GLU A 107 20.75 -8.80 1.87
CA GLU A 107 20.54 -8.14 3.17
C GLU A 107 19.82 -6.79 3.09
N HIS A 108 19.97 -6.03 1.99
CA HIS A 108 19.31 -4.74 1.80
C HIS A 108 17.80 -4.80 1.60
N TYR A 109 17.23 -6.00 1.47
CA TYR A 109 15.77 -6.18 1.36
C TYR A 109 15.14 -6.62 2.68
N LEU A 110 15.92 -6.68 3.76
CA LEU A 110 15.50 -7.16 5.06
C LEU A 110 15.71 -6.11 6.14
N VAL A 111 14.84 -6.14 7.15
CA VAL A 111 15.02 -5.46 8.43
C VAL A 111 14.65 -6.42 9.57
N HIS A 112 15.08 -6.10 10.80
CA HIS A 112 14.66 -6.86 11.96
C HIS A 112 13.16 -6.74 12.20
N LYS A 113 12.50 -7.87 12.43
CA LYS A 113 11.08 -7.89 12.78
C LYS A 113 10.87 -7.29 14.18
N PRO A 114 9.88 -6.39 14.37
CA PRO A 114 9.54 -5.93 15.71
C PRO A 114 9.12 -7.11 16.62
N GLN A 115 9.64 -7.15 17.83
CA GLN A 115 9.43 -8.27 18.76
C GLN A 115 7.97 -8.56 19.12
N LYS A 116 7.13 -7.51 19.16
CA LYS A 116 5.72 -7.62 19.59
C LYS A 116 4.75 -7.96 18.45
N VAL A 117 5.24 -8.09 17.23
CA VAL A 117 4.43 -8.35 16.03
C VAL A 117 4.58 -9.81 15.65
N CYS A 118 3.48 -10.51 15.37
CA CYS A 118 3.55 -11.89 14.90
C CYS A 118 3.99 -11.96 13.41
N TRP A 119 4.35 -13.15 12.94
CA TRP A 119 4.85 -13.35 11.58
C TRP A 119 3.87 -12.89 10.51
N ALA A 120 2.59 -13.26 10.67
CA ALA A 120 1.55 -12.91 9.71
C ALA A 120 1.26 -11.40 9.70
N GLU A 121 1.22 -10.76 10.86
CA GLU A 121 1.07 -9.30 10.97
C GLU A 121 2.25 -8.58 10.34
N ALA A 122 3.46 -9.05 10.63
CA ALA A 122 4.68 -8.45 10.08
C ALA A 122 4.68 -8.49 8.56
N ALA A 123 4.47 -9.66 7.94
CA ALA A 123 4.41 -9.77 6.48
C ALA A 123 3.21 -8.99 5.89
N GLY A 124 2.01 -9.15 6.50
CA GLY A 124 0.76 -8.59 5.95
C GLY A 124 0.65 -7.07 5.99
N THR A 125 1.43 -6.40 6.86
CA THR A 125 1.37 -4.93 6.98
C THR A 125 2.46 -4.21 6.19
N LEU A 126 3.47 -4.90 5.67
CA LEU A 126 4.63 -4.27 5.02
C LEU A 126 4.25 -3.30 3.91
N ARG A 127 3.55 -3.79 2.90
CA ARG A 127 3.21 -2.99 1.71
C ARG A 127 2.35 -1.78 2.06
N ASP A 128 1.20 -2.02 2.68
CA ASP A 128 0.25 -0.95 2.98
C ASP A 128 0.78 -0.01 4.07
N GLY A 129 1.63 -0.52 4.97
CA GLY A 129 2.37 0.27 5.93
C GLY A 129 3.33 1.25 5.28
N LEU A 130 4.14 0.79 4.33
CA LEU A 130 5.04 1.65 3.54
C LEU A 130 4.28 2.70 2.74
N ARG A 131 3.18 2.31 2.09
CA ARG A 131 2.32 3.22 1.32
C ARG A 131 1.75 4.30 2.21
N ALA A 132 1.15 3.91 3.34
CA ALA A 132 0.56 4.85 4.29
C ALA A 132 1.61 5.78 4.90
N TYR A 133 2.78 5.26 5.26
CA TYR A 133 3.87 6.08 5.77
C TYR A 133 4.39 7.05 4.71
N THR A 134 4.61 6.59 3.49
CA THR A 134 5.03 7.43 2.37
C THR A 134 4.02 8.56 2.13
N ALA A 135 2.74 8.24 2.07
CA ALA A 135 1.68 9.23 1.86
C ALA A 135 1.64 10.29 2.97
N LEU A 136 1.67 9.85 4.22
CA LEU A 136 1.49 10.73 5.37
C LEU A 136 2.77 11.48 5.77
N HIS A 137 3.93 10.84 5.68
CA HIS A 137 5.19 11.42 6.14
C HIS A 137 5.94 12.15 5.03
N TYR A 138 6.17 11.48 3.90
CA TYR A 138 6.98 12.08 2.83
C TYR A 138 6.21 13.01 1.92
N LEU A 139 4.99 12.62 1.52
CA LEU A 139 4.23 13.38 0.52
C LEU A 139 3.37 14.48 1.13
N SER A 140 2.84 14.31 2.34
CA SER A 140 1.94 15.29 2.97
C SER A 140 2.42 15.86 4.30
N GLN A 141 3.50 15.33 4.86
CA GLN A 141 4.13 15.83 6.09
C GLN A 141 3.12 16.02 7.23
N VAL A 142 2.30 15.00 7.49
CA VAL A 142 1.28 15.01 8.52
C VAL A 142 1.84 15.48 9.87
N SER A 143 1.13 16.39 10.55
CA SER A 143 1.51 16.95 11.82
C SER A 143 0.34 17.01 12.80
N PRO A 144 0.59 17.19 14.11
CA PRO A 144 -0.48 17.32 15.09
C PRO A 144 -1.46 18.43 14.73
N GLY A 145 -2.76 18.11 14.76
CA GLY A 145 -3.84 19.04 14.45
C GLY A 145 -4.23 19.15 12.99
N THR A 146 -3.47 18.57 12.04
CA THR A 146 -3.90 18.53 10.64
C THR A 146 -5.14 17.64 10.49
N SER A 147 -6.00 18.01 9.55
CA SER A 147 -7.18 17.24 9.18
C SER A 147 -6.86 16.32 7.99
N VAL A 148 -7.14 15.02 8.13
CA VAL A 148 -6.84 14.00 7.13
C VAL A 148 -8.12 13.29 6.73
N LEU A 149 -8.46 13.33 5.44
CA LEU A 149 -9.51 12.50 4.86
C LEU A 149 -8.88 11.24 4.28
N VAL A 150 -9.33 10.08 4.74
CA VAL A 150 -8.96 8.76 4.20
C VAL A 150 -10.16 8.17 3.49
N LEU A 151 -10.11 8.09 2.17
CA LEU A 151 -11.14 7.45 1.37
C LEU A 151 -10.95 5.92 1.40
N ASP A 152 -12.07 5.19 1.49
CA ASP A 152 -12.06 3.73 1.68
C ASP A 152 -11.25 3.28 2.92
N GLY A 153 -11.62 3.86 4.07
CA GLY A 153 -10.88 3.63 5.33
C GLY A 153 -10.86 2.20 5.83
N ALA A 154 -11.81 1.37 5.42
CA ALA A 154 -11.87 -0.05 5.80
C ALA A 154 -10.95 -0.94 4.95
N SER A 155 -10.33 -0.40 3.89
CA SER A 155 -9.29 -1.12 3.14
C SER A 155 -8.04 -1.36 4.01
N PRO A 156 -7.18 -2.34 3.66
CA PRO A 156 -5.92 -2.56 4.37
C PRO A 156 -5.05 -1.29 4.46
N PHE A 157 -4.90 -0.56 3.36
CA PHE A 157 -4.20 0.72 3.31
C PHE A 157 -4.87 1.77 4.20
N GLY A 158 -6.20 1.96 4.04
CA GLY A 158 -6.97 2.96 4.79
C GLY A 158 -6.90 2.73 6.31
N THR A 159 -7.03 1.50 6.74
CA THR A 159 -6.93 1.09 8.16
C THR A 159 -5.59 1.49 8.77
N ILE A 160 -4.49 1.24 8.08
CA ILE A 160 -3.15 1.61 8.56
C ILE A 160 -2.96 3.14 8.50
N ALA A 161 -3.41 3.78 7.43
CA ALA A 161 -3.31 5.24 7.28
C ALA A 161 -4.05 5.99 8.39
N ILE A 162 -5.26 5.55 8.76
CA ILE A 162 -6.03 6.10 9.88
C ILE A 162 -5.24 6.02 11.18
N GLN A 163 -4.71 4.83 11.50
CA GLN A 163 -3.96 4.60 12.74
C GLN A 163 -2.68 5.44 12.80
N LEU A 164 -1.93 5.50 11.69
CA LEU A 164 -0.71 6.31 11.60
C LEU A 164 -1.01 7.81 11.72
N ALA A 165 -2.04 8.31 11.04
CA ALA A 165 -2.45 9.71 11.13
C ALA A 165 -2.87 10.09 12.56
N GLN A 166 -3.66 9.24 13.21
CA GLN A 166 -4.07 9.43 14.61
C GLN A 166 -2.87 9.38 15.57
N HIS A 167 -1.93 8.46 15.34
CA HIS A 167 -0.69 8.38 16.13
C HIS A 167 0.15 9.67 16.03
N ARG A 168 0.10 10.35 14.88
CA ARG A 168 0.73 11.66 14.65
C ARG A 168 -0.08 12.85 15.20
N GLY A 169 -1.24 12.59 15.80
CA GLY A 169 -2.10 13.64 16.38
C GLY A 169 -2.97 14.37 15.38
N ALA A 170 -3.19 13.79 14.19
CA ALA A 170 -4.08 14.34 13.19
C ALA A 170 -5.56 14.07 13.54
N LYS A 171 -6.45 14.92 13.03
CA LYS A 171 -7.90 14.69 13.04
C LYS A 171 -8.27 13.92 11.79
N VAL A 172 -8.83 12.72 11.97
CA VAL A 172 -9.11 11.83 10.84
C VAL A 172 -10.60 11.78 10.53
N ILE A 173 -10.93 11.98 9.26
CA ILE A 173 -12.22 11.71 8.66
C ILE A 173 -12.02 10.51 7.72
N SER A 174 -12.96 9.59 7.68
CA SER A 174 -12.88 8.42 6.81
C SER A 174 -14.20 8.10 6.17
N THR A 175 -14.20 7.58 4.94
CA THR A 175 -15.40 7.06 4.30
C THR A 175 -15.56 5.57 4.53
N ALA A 176 -16.81 5.12 4.63
CA ALA A 176 -17.21 3.72 4.69
C ALA A 176 -18.19 3.42 3.57
N HIS A 177 -17.98 2.33 2.84
CA HIS A 177 -18.78 1.92 1.68
C HIS A 177 -19.90 0.94 2.04
N SER A 178 -19.92 0.47 3.28
CA SER A 178 -20.95 -0.43 3.81
C SER A 178 -21.20 -0.18 5.30
N LEU A 179 -22.30 -0.70 5.83
CA LEU A 179 -22.57 -0.69 7.26
C LEU A 179 -21.53 -1.50 8.05
N GLU A 180 -21.01 -2.58 7.46
CA GLU A 180 -19.96 -3.40 8.06
C GLU A 180 -18.66 -2.62 8.17
N ASP A 181 -18.25 -1.93 7.11
CA ASP A 181 -17.06 -1.05 7.11
C ASP A 181 -17.19 0.03 8.17
N LYS A 182 -18.35 0.68 8.25
CA LYS A 182 -18.61 1.69 9.27
C LYS A 182 -18.44 1.14 10.67
N GLN A 183 -19.06 0.00 10.97
CA GLN A 183 -18.94 -0.64 12.28
C GLN A 183 -17.51 -1.08 12.59
N TYR A 184 -16.77 -1.52 11.58
CA TYR A 184 -15.35 -1.87 11.70
C TYR A 184 -14.52 -0.64 12.06
N LEU A 185 -14.67 0.47 11.32
CA LEU A 185 -13.94 1.71 11.54
C LEU A 185 -14.24 2.35 12.91
N GLU A 186 -15.49 2.30 13.37
CA GLU A 186 -15.89 2.79 14.68
C GLU A 186 -15.26 1.99 15.84
N ARG A 187 -14.89 0.73 15.59
CA ARG A 187 -14.21 -0.14 16.57
C ARG A 187 -12.69 -0.08 16.49
N LEU A 188 -12.15 0.53 15.44
CA LEU A 188 -10.71 0.64 15.24
C LEU A 188 -10.04 1.37 16.42
N ARG A 189 -8.84 0.95 16.79
CA ARG A 189 -8.04 1.58 17.84
C ARG A 189 -6.77 2.21 17.24
N PRO A 190 -6.38 3.43 17.66
CA PRO A 190 -7.09 4.32 18.57
C PRO A 190 -8.45 4.78 17.99
N THR A 191 -9.41 5.08 18.88
CA THR A 191 -10.72 5.63 18.48
C THR A 191 -10.62 7.11 18.19
N GLY A 192 -11.50 7.64 17.31
CA GLY A 192 -11.58 9.09 17.06
C GLY A 192 -11.63 9.50 15.59
N ALA A 193 -11.61 8.54 14.65
CA ALA A 193 -11.91 8.86 13.28
C ALA A 193 -13.41 9.17 13.11
N ARG A 194 -13.74 10.28 12.43
CA ARG A 194 -15.10 10.57 12.00
C ARG A 194 -15.42 9.73 10.77
N VAL A 195 -16.40 8.85 10.87
CA VAL A 195 -16.77 7.95 9.77
C VAL A 195 -17.97 8.51 9.01
N VAL A 196 -17.80 8.76 7.72
CA VAL A 196 -18.82 9.19 6.77
C VAL A 196 -19.29 7.99 5.97
N ASP A 197 -20.58 7.66 6.09
CA ASP A 197 -21.18 6.52 5.39
C ASP A 197 -21.63 6.95 3.99
N VAL A 198 -20.96 6.41 2.96
CA VAL A 198 -21.26 6.69 1.55
C VAL A 198 -22.00 5.55 0.86
N SER A 199 -22.42 4.52 1.59
CA SER A 199 -23.06 3.30 1.05
C SER A 199 -24.34 3.56 0.24
N HIS A 200 -25.03 4.65 0.54
CA HIS A 200 -26.31 4.99 -0.11
C HIS A 200 -26.18 6.02 -1.23
N GLY A 201 -24.98 6.44 -1.60
CA GLY A 201 -24.71 7.38 -2.69
C GLY A 201 -25.32 8.78 -2.51
N LYS A 202 -25.87 9.09 -1.33
CA LYS A 202 -26.58 10.35 -1.04
C LYS A 202 -25.81 11.31 -0.14
N MET A 203 -24.71 10.86 0.45
CA MET A 203 -23.93 11.72 1.32
C MET A 203 -22.85 12.42 0.51
N ASP A 204 -22.90 13.72 0.50
CA ASP A 204 -21.84 14.55 -0.08
C ASP A 204 -20.64 14.54 0.87
N VAL A 205 -19.59 13.83 0.45
CA VAL A 205 -18.33 13.74 1.22
C VAL A 205 -17.74 15.13 1.40
N ALA A 206 -17.86 15.99 0.39
CA ALA A 206 -17.33 17.35 0.46
C ALA A 206 -18.08 18.17 1.50
N GLU A 207 -19.41 18.10 1.53
CA GLU A 207 -20.22 18.78 2.55
C GLU A 207 -19.87 18.30 3.96
N SER A 208 -19.81 16.97 4.17
CA SER A 208 -19.46 16.40 5.47
C SER A 208 -18.07 16.82 5.94
N CYS A 209 -17.09 16.85 5.05
CA CYS A 209 -15.74 17.30 5.39
C CYS A 209 -15.68 18.80 5.71
N LEU A 210 -16.44 19.62 4.98
CA LEU A 210 -16.52 21.06 5.25
C LEU A 210 -17.20 21.33 6.59
N GLU A 211 -18.27 20.61 6.94
CA GLU A 211 -18.89 20.70 8.27
C GLU A 211 -17.91 20.37 9.40
N GLU A 212 -17.18 19.25 9.30
CA GLU A 212 -16.21 18.81 10.31
C GLU A 212 -14.99 19.74 10.43
N THR A 213 -14.68 20.49 9.40
CA THR A 213 -13.56 21.45 9.37
C THR A 213 -13.99 22.90 9.53
N GLY A 214 -15.27 23.16 9.84
CA GLY A 214 -15.81 24.51 9.97
C GLY A 214 -15.72 25.34 8.68
N GLY A 215 -15.83 24.71 7.54
CA GLY A 215 -15.75 25.33 6.21
C GLY A 215 -14.33 25.57 5.68
N LEU A 216 -13.29 25.21 6.44
CA LEU A 216 -11.89 25.43 6.04
C LEU A 216 -11.38 24.41 5.02
N GLY A 217 -12.04 23.26 4.91
CA GLY A 217 -11.57 22.12 4.12
C GLY A 217 -10.55 21.26 4.87
N VAL A 218 -10.12 20.17 4.25
CA VAL A 218 -9.15 19.23 4.83
C VAL A 218 -7.73 19.55 4.37
N ASP A 219 -6.77 19.31 5.24
CA ASP A 219 -5.34 19.57 4.94
C ASP A 219 -4.74 18.45 4.08
N ILE A 220 -5.18 17.22 4.26
CA ILE A 220 -4.64 16.05 3.56
C ILE A 220 -5.79 15.17 3.09
N VAL A 221 -5.76 14.78 1.82
CA VAL A 221 -6.66 13.77 1.24
C VAL A 221 -5.84 12.58 0.76
N LEU A 222 -6.16 11.40 1.26
CA LEU A 222 -5.66 10.12 0.76
C LEU A 222 -6.80 9.43 0.03
N ASP A 223 -6.69 9.31 -1.29
CA ASP A 223 -7.70 8.60 -2.09
C ASP A 223 -7.33 7.15 -2.38
N ALA A 224 -8.35 6.37 -2.69
CA ALA A 224 -8.24 4.99 -3.18
C ALA A 224 -8.55 4.91 -4.69
N GLY A 225 -8.46 6.02 -5.37
CA GLY A 225 -8.88 6.29 -6.73
C GLY A 225 -9.99 7.32 -6.77
N VAL A 226 -10.18 7.97 -7.91
CA VAL A 226 -11.23 8.98 -8.15
C VAL A 226 -11.96 8.69 -9.44
N ARG A 227 -13.21 9.13 -9.50
CA ARG A 227 -14.01 9.05 -10.70
C ARG A 227 -13.62 10.19 -11.64
N LEU A 228 -13.17 9.86 -12.85
CA LEU A 228 -12.67 10.80 -13.85
C LEU A 228 -13.78 11.30 -14.78
N TYR A 229 -14.78 10.46 -15.05
CA TYR A 229 -15.83 10.74 -16.03
C TYR A 229 -17.23 10.72 -15.38
N SER A 230 -18.21 11.37 -16.02
CA SER A 230 -19.59 11.33 -15.58
C SER A 230 -20.20 9.93 -15.72
N ALA A 231 -21.18 9.63 -14.87
CA ALA A 231 -21.74 8.29 -14.63
C ALA A 231 -22.33 7.55 -15.84
N GLU A 232 -22.31 8.12 -17.04
CA GLU A 232 -22.90 7.51 -18.24
C GLU A 232 -22.02 6.48 -18.93
N ASP A 233 -20.69 6.45 -18.62
CA ASP A 233 -19.71 5.66 -19.37
C ASP A 233 -19.16 4.43 -18.66
N GLU A 234 -19.48 4.16 -17.38
CA GLU A 234 -18.94 3.00 -16.67
C GLU A 234 -19.98 2.18 -15.88
N PRO A 235 -20.10 0.88 -16.17
CA PRO A 235 -21.13 0.01 -15.57
C PRO A 235 -20.71 -0.71 -14.28
N THR A 236 -19.58 -0.41 -13.63
CA THR A 236 -19.17 -1.12 -12.44
C THR A 236 -19.62 -0.44 -11.15
N SER A 237 -20.35 -1.18 -10.30
CA SER A 237 -20.90 -0.69 -9.03
C SER A 237 -19.88 -0.10 -8.05
N LYS A 238 -18.60 -0.47 -8.18
CA LYS A 238 -17.53 0.07 -7.32
C LYS A 238 -17.08 1.48 -7.72
N SER A 239 -17.09 1.82 -9.02
CA SER A 239 -16.71 3.18 -9.47
C SER A 239 -17.70 4.24 -9.03
N GLN A 240 -18.97 3.88 -8.80
CA GLN A 240 -20.01 4.78 -8.34
C GLN A 240 -19.84 5.27 -6.90
N LEU A 241 -19.05 4.55 -6.09
CA LEU A 241 -18.79 4.90 -4.69
C LEU A 241 -17.54 5.80 -4.54
N LEU A 242 -16.74 5.94 -5.59
CA LEU A 242 -15.60 6.84 -5.58
C LEU A 242 -16.04 8.29 -5.76
N PRO A 243 -15.44 9.26 -5.06
CA PRO A 243 -15.72 10.67 -5.26
C PRO A 243 -15.25 11.12 -6.64
N HIS A 244 -15.89 12.14 -7.17
CA HIS A 244 -15.39 12.80 -8.37
C HIS A 244 -14.18 13.70 -8.04
N LYS A 245 -13.27 13.89 -9.00
CA LYS A 245 -12.10 14.75 -8.80
C LYS A 245 -12.46 16.16 -8.31
N HIS A 246 -13.58 16.70 -8.77
CA HIS A 246 -14.06 18.02 -8.35
C HIS A 246 -14.49 18.04 -6.88
N ASP A 247 -15.02 16.95 -6.34
CA ASP A 247 -15.37 16.86 -4.93
C ASP A 247 -14.10 16.96 -4.08
N ILE A 248 -13.03 16.25 -4.47
CA ILE A 248 -11.73 16.33 -3.80
C ILE A 248 -11.19 17.77 -3.84
N ILE A 249 -11.19 18.40 -5.02
CA ILE A 249 -10.69 19.77 -5.17
C ILE A 249 -11.51 20.74 -4.32
N THR A 250 -12.82 20.54 -4.21
CA THR A 250 -13.71 21.40 -3.41
C THR A 250 -13.43 21.29 -1.93
N LEU A 251 -13.32 20.08 -1.39
CA LEU A 251 -13.12 19.84 0.04
C LEU A 251 -11.69 20.12 0.55
N LEU A 252 -10.72 20.25 -0.36
CA LEU A 252 -9.33 20.50 0.00
C LEU A 252 -9.18 21.94 0.53
N GLY A 253 -8.51 22.08 1.67
CA GLY A 253 -8.22 23.37 2.30
C GLY A 253 -7.08 24.13 1.62
N VAL A 254 -6.80 25.34 2.09
CA VAL A 254 -5.68 26.16 1.61
C VAL A 254 -4.36 25.50 2.01
N GLY A 255 -3.44 25.34 1.06
CA GLY A 255 -2.18 24.64 1.25
C GLY A 255 -2.33 23.11 1.35
N GLY A 256 -3.53 22.58 1.04
CA GLY A 256 -3.84 21.17 1.21
C GLY A 256 -3.09 20.26 0.26
N HIS A 257 -2.92 19.00 0.67
CA HIS A 257 -2.23 17.95 -0.05
C HIS A 257 -3.21 16.87 -0.51
N TRP A 258 -3.31 16.65 -1.81
CA TRP A 258 -4.04 15.54 -2.38
C TRP A 258 -3.07 14.44 -2.79
N ILE A 259 -3.11 13.30 -2.09
CA ILE A 259 -2.31 12.12 -2.38
C ILE A 259 -3.18 11.11 -3.09
N THR A 260 -2.90 10.87 -4.37
CA THR A 260 -3.74 10.05 -5.24
C THR A 260 -3.04 8.79 -5.72
N MET A 261 -3.80 7.68 -5.77
CA MET A 261 -3.41 6.45 -6.45
C MET A 261 -3.99 6.34 -7.88
N GLU A 262 -4.72 7.37 -8.35
CA GLU A 262 -5.27 7.38 -9.69
C GLU A 262 -4.18 7.70 -10.72
N ASN A 263 -3.76 6.69 -11.46
CA ASN A 263 -2.67 6.81 -12.43
C ASN A 263 -3.05 7.58 -13.71
N ASN A 264 -4.35 7.67 -14.02
CA ASN A 264 -4.88 8.37 -15.19
C ASN A 264 -5.50 9.73 -14.82
N LEU A 265 -5.16 10.28 -13.65
CA LEU A 265 -5.71 11.56 -13.23
C LEU A 265 -5.44 12.66 -14.26
N GLN A 266 -6.53 13.25 -14.78
CA GLN A 266 -6.48 14.38 -15.68
C GLN A 266 -7.02 15.62 -14.95
N LEU A 267 -6.17 16.65 -14.90
CA LEU A 267 -6.49 17.96 -14.34
C LEU A 267 -6.68 18.95 -15.49
N ASP A 268 -7.91 19.31 -15.78
CA ASP A 268 -8.23 20.30 -16.79
C ASP A 268 -7.86 21.74 -16.33
N PRO A 269 -7.74 22.72 -17.23
CA PRO A 269 -7.41 24.09 -16.81
C PRO A 269 -8.28 24.66 -15.68
N PRO A 270 -9.60 24.43 -15.58
CA PRO A 270 -10.41 24.85 -14.43
C PRO A 270 -9.98 24.16 -13.12
N ASP A 271 -9.62 22.87 -13.15
CA ASP A 271 -9.16 22.12 -11.99
C ASP A 271 -7.83 22.65 -11.47
N SER A 272 -6.86 22.80 -12.38
CA SER A 272 -5.54 23.32 -12.04
C SER A 272 -5.60 24.76 -11.54
N HIS A 273 -6.49 25.58 -12.07
CA HIS A 273 -6.72 26.95 -11.56
C HIS A 273 -7.26 26.93 -10.13
N SER A 274 -8.24 26.07 -9.84
CA SER A 274 -8.80 25.92 -8.50
C SER A 274 -7.76 25.45 -7.49
N LEU A 275 -6.90 24.48 -7.86
CA LEU A 275 -5.78 24.04 -7.05
C LEU A 275 -4.73 25.14 -6.83
N PHE A 276 -4.43 25.92 -7.87
CA PHE A 276 -3.54 27.08 -7.79
C PHE A 276 -4.04 28.13 -6.78
N LEU A 277 -5.33 28.44 -6.81
CA LEU A 277 -5.93 29.42 -5.89
C LEU A 277 -5.86 28.96 -4.42
N LYS A 278 -5.87 27.66 -4.20
CA LYS A 278 -5.72 27.05 -2.87
C LYS A 278 -4.26 26.86 -2.46
N GLY A 279 -3.30 27.05 -3.36
CA GLY A 279 -1.89 26.69 -3.13
C GLY A 279 -1.72 25.21 -2.83
N ALA A 280 -2.57 24.38 -3.40
CA ALA A 280 -2.63 22.95 -3.12
C ALA A 280 -1.55 22.16 -3.86
N THR A 281 -1.21 21.00 -3.30
CA THR A 281 -0.27 20.05 -3.89
C THR A 281 -1.01 18.77 -4.29
N VAL A 282 -0.74 18.24 -5.49
CA VAL A 282 -1.18 16.91 -5.92
C VAL A 282 0.04 16.01 -6.04
N SER A 283 0.02 14.88 -5.35
CA SER A 283 1.12 13.92 -5.33
C SER A 283 0.62 12.53 -5.70
N PHE A 284 1.32 11.88 -6.63
CA PHE A 284 1.01 10.51 -7.01
C PHE A 284 1.69 9.52 -6.08
N LEU A 285 0.89 8.63 -5.49
CA LEU A 285 1.37 7.51 -4.68
C LEU A 285 1.46 6.27 -5.56
N ASN A 286 2.66 5.94 -6.00
CA ASN A 286 2.94 4.75 -6.79
C ASN A 286 3.98 3.89 -6.09
N ASP A 287 3.54 2.82 -5.45
CA ASP A 287 4.41 1.88 -4.74
C ASP A 287 5.26 1.01 -5.67
N GLU A 288 4.88 0.87 -6.94
CA GLU A 288 5.64 0.07 -7.92
C GLU A 288 7.00 0.70 -8.24
N ILE A 289 7.07 2.03 -8.36
CA ILE A 289 8.34 2.73 -8.64
C ILE A 289 9.37 2.50 -7.54
N TRP A 290 8.93 2.44 -6.30
CA TRP A 290 9.80 2.25 -5.16
C TRP A 290 10.35 0.83 -5.08
N ASN A 291 9.65 -0.13 -5.67
CA ASN A 291 10.06 -1.53 -5.79
C ASN A 291 10.95 -1.81 -7.03
N LEU A 292 11.07 -0.85 -7.95
CA LEU A 292 11.88 -1.00 -9.17
C LEU A 292 13.36 -0.65 -8.96
N SER A 293 13.70 0.14 -7.95
CA SER A 293 15.06 0.61 -7.74
C SER A 293 15.68 -0.01 -6.50
N SER A 294 16.65 -0.88 -6.67
CA SER A 294 17.41 -1.49 -5.57
C SER A 294 18.09 -0.47 -4.65
N VAL A 295 18.48 0.69 -5.20
CA VAL A 295 19.08 1.79 -4.43
C VAL A 295 18.06 2.52 -3.55
N GLN A 296 16.80 2.52 -3.97
CA GLN A 296 15.73 3.20 -3.22
C GLN A 296 15.04 2.29 -2.21
N GLN A 297 15.06 0.99 -2.41
CA GLN A 297 14.45 0.02 -1.49
C GLN A 297 15.06 0.07 -0.10
N GLY A 298 16.38 0.19 0.03
CA GLY A 298 17.05 0.32 1.33
C GLY A 298 16.50 1.48 2.16
N LYS A 299 16.16 2.58 1.51
CA LYS A 299 15.60 3.76 2.20
C LYS A 299 14.22 3.52 2.82
N TYR A 300 13.42 2.58 2.27
CA TYR A 300 12.10 2.27 2.83
C TYR A 300 12.14 1.25 3.94
N LEU A 301 13.05 0.31 3.87
CA LEU A 301 13.22 -0.66 4.93
C LEU A 301 13.69 -0.01 6.24
N ASP A 302 14.43 1.10 6.15
CA ASP A 302 14.78 1.93 7.31
C ASP A 302 13.56 2.60 7.99
N ILE A 303 12.42 2.67 7.28
CA ILE A 303 11.19 3.26 7.81
C ILE A 303 10.37 2.25 8.61
N LEU A 304 10.48 0.97 8.28
CA LEU A 304 9.79 -0.13 8.94
C LEU A 304 10.44 -0.48 10.26
#